data_118d7d3d85e59cdcbaef4907e15e0712
#
_entry.id   118d7d3d85e59cdcbaef4907e15e0712
#
_cell.length_a   1.000
_cell.length_b   1.000
_cell.length_c   1.000
_cell.angle_alpha   90.00
_cell.angle_beta   90.00
_cell.angle_gamma   90.00
#
_symmetry.space_group_name_H-M   'P 1'
#
loop_
_entity.id
_entity.type
_entity.pdbx_description
1 polymer ?
#
loop_
_entity_poly.entity_id
_entity_poly.type
_entity_poly.pdbx_seq_one_letter_code
_entity_poly.pdbx_strand_id
1 'polypeptide(L)'
;MVAKCIAIGNRIMGDDGIGIEVAEKLSPRLKEEQIELIFGETDIDYALGKIEDGDLLFIIDSTYFGLSPGTVTFTPIGEVTRQHHQMYSQQQPSLIHLLKTYGKEVEGFIIGIEVEKIDFSLELSGTLKTRFLFICEEVYRFICQRRFHHA
;
A
#
# COMPACT_ATOMS: atom_id res chain seq x y z
N MET A 1 -0.35 -6.42 -19.36
CA MET A 1 -0.09 -5.73 -18.08
C MET A 1 -1.19 -6.08 -17.10
N VAL A 2 -0.83 -6.64 -15.97
CA VAL A 2 -1.79 -6.98 -14.91
C VAL A 2 -1.64 -5.94 -13.79
N ALA A 3 -2.75 -5.37 -13.37
CA ALA A 3 -2.77 -4.45 -12.24
C ALA A 3 -2.94 -5.26 -10.94
N LYS A 4 -2.05 -5.03 -9.99
CA LYS A 4 -2.05 -5.72 -8.69
C LYS A 4 -1.99 -4.70 -7.56
N CYS A 5 -2.81 -4.91 -6.56
CA CYS A 5 -2.81 -4.12 -5.34
C CYS A 5 -2.24 -4.98 -4.22
N ILE A 6 -1.19 -4.49 -3.57
CA ILE A 6 -0.49 -5.23 -2.52
C ILE A 6 -0.63 -4.45 -1.22
N ALA A 7 -1.26 -5.07 -0.23
CA ALA A 7 -1.42 -4.49 1.10
C ALA A 7 -0.36 -5.05 2.03
N ILE A 8 0.45 -4.17 2.61
CA ILE A 8 1.50 -4.55 3.56
C ILE A 8 1.34 -3.79 4.86
N GLY A 9 1.90 -4.31 5.93
CA GLY A 9 1.81 -3.75 7.26
C GLY A 9 1.60 -4.82 8.31
N ASN A 10 1.37 -4.40 9.54
CA ASN A 10 1.20 -5.30 10.66
C ASN A 10 -0.13 -5.04 11.38
N ARG A 11 -1.06 -6.01 11.28
CA ARG A 11 -2.42 -5.90 11.83
C ARG A 11 -2.48 -5.70 13.34
N ILE A 12 -1.46 -6.15 14.06
CA ILE A 12 -1.46 -6.07 15.53
C ILE A 12 -0.80 -4.80 16.05
N MET A 13 -0.40 -3.89 15.18
CA MET A 13 0.29 -2.66 15.53
C MET A 13 -0.53 -1.41 15.21
N GLY A 14 -1.83 -1.45 15.47
CA GLY A 14 -2.71 -0.30 15.33
C GLY A 14 -2.76 0.25 13.90
N ASP A 15 -2.41 1.52 13.75
CA ASP A 15 -2.47 2.20 12.45
C ASP A 15 -1.50 1.62 11.39
N ASP A 16 -0.51 0.83 11.80
CA ASP A 16 0.35 0.15 10.84
C ASP A 16 -0.42 -0.85 9.96
N GLY A 17 -1.58 -1.27 10.39
CA GLY A 17 -2.48 -2.13 9.63
C GLY A 17 -3.43 -1.40 8.68
N ILE A 18 -3.33 -0.08 8.56
CA ILE A 18 -4.30 0.70 7.75
C ILE A 18 -4.38 0.25 6.30
N GLY A 19 -3.25 -0.06 5.68
CA GLY A 19 -3.23 -0.52 4.28
C GLY A 19 -4.01 -1.79 4.07
N ILE A 20 -3.91 -2.70 5.04
CA ILE A 20 -4.63 -3.98 4.99
C ILE A 20 -6.14 -3.76 5.12
N GLU A 21 -6.56 -2.91 6.06
CA GLU A 21 -7.98 -2.65 6.27
C GLU A 21 -8.61 -1.92 5.08
N VAL A 22 -7.89 -0.98 4.47
CA VAL A 22 -8.34 -0.31 3.25
C VAL A 22 -8.51 -1.32 2.12
N ALA A 23 -7.52 -2.19 1.92
CA ALA A 23 -7.58 -3.22 0.89
C ALA A 23 -8.76 -4.18 1.11
N GLU A 24 -9.01 -4.60 2.34
CA GLU A 24 -10.15 -5.45 2.66
C GLU A 24 -11.47 -4.76 2.30
N LYS A 25 -11.62 -3.50 2.65
CA LYS A 25 -12.82 -2.73 2.34
C LYS A 25 -13.04 -2.58 0.84
N LEU A 26 -11.96 -2.35 0.09
CA LEU A 26 -12.02 -2.16 -1.35
C LEU A 26 -12.05 -3.45 -2.15
N SER A 27 -11.84 -4.59 -1.52
CA SER A 27 -11.69 -5.89 -2.19
C SER A 27 -12.80 -6.18 -3.22
N PRO A 28 -14.10 -6.06 -2.90
CA PRO A 28 -15.14 -6.35 -3.91
C PRO A 28 -15.06 -5.43 -5.12
N ARG A 29 -14.81 -4.13 -4.90
CA ARG A 29 -14.74 -3.15 -5.99
C ARG A 29 -13.50 -3.37 -6.85
N LEU A 30 -12.36 -3.69 -6.23
CA LEU A 30 -11.12 -3.98 -6.97
C LEU A 30 -11.25 -5.23 -7.83
N LYS A 31 -11.94 -6.24 -7.35
CA LYS A 31 -12.20 -7.46 -8.13
C LYS A 31 -13.06 -7.16 -9.37
N GLU A 32 -14.07 -6.30 -9.22
CA GLU A 32 -14.91 -5.89 -10.35
C GLU A 32 -14.08 -5.18 -11.43
N GLU A 33 -13.04 -4.45 -11.01
CA GLU A 33 -12.13 -3.77 -11.93
C GLU A 33 -11.01 -4.68 -12.43
N GLN A 34 -11.07 -5.97 -12.13
CA GLN A 34 -10.05 -6.96 -12.51
C GLN A 34 -8.66 -6.65 -11.96
N ILE A 35 -8.61 -6.05 -10.79
CA ILE A 35 -7.36 -5.79 -10.07
C ILE A 35 -7.13 -6.91 -9.07
N GLU A 36 -6.01 -7.60 -9.22
CA GLU A 36 -5.63 -8.68 -8.31
C GLU A 36 -5.20 -8.09 -6.97
N LEU A 37 -5.77 -8.61 -5.89
CA LEU A 37 -5.47 -8.12 -4.54
C LEU A 37 -4.61 -9.15 -3.79
N ILE A 38 -3.50 -8.68 -3.25
CA ILE A 38 -2.53 -9.51 -2.54
C ILE A 38 -2.35 -8.96 -1.14
N PHE A 39 -2.66 -9.78 -0.13
CA PHE A 39 -2.43 -9.44 1.27
C PHE A 39 -1.06 -9.94 1.68
N GLY A 40 -0.04 -9.11 1.45
CA GLY A 40 1.33 -9.45 1.84
C GLY A 40 1.53 -9.36 3.35
N GLU A 41 0.93 -8.37 3.98
CA GLU A 41 1.04 -8.09 5.41
C GLU A 41 2.51 -7.99 5.83
N THR A 42 3.02 -8.90 6.65
CA THR A 42 4.45 -8.93 7.02
C THR A 42 5.23 -9.99 6.23
N ASP A 43 4.58 -10.74 5.35
CA ASP A 43 5.21 -11.79 4.55
C ASP A 43 5.63 -11.25 3.19
N ILE A 44 6.82 -10.66 3.15
CA ILE A 44 7.35 -10.02 1.95
C ILE A 44 7.70 -11.06 0.87
N ASP A 45 8.18 -12.22 1.26
CA ASP A 45 8.48 -13.29 0.29
C ASP A 45 7.23 -13.76 -0.45
N TYR A 46 6.12 -13.87 0.27
CA TYR A 46 4.84 -14.21 -0.35
C TYR A 46 4.42 -13.12 -1.36
N ALA A 47 4.51 -11.85 -0.97
CA ALA A 47 4.17 -10.74 -1.85
C ALA A 47 5.06 -10.73 -3.09
N LEU A 48 6.38 -10.89 -2.92
CA LEU A 48 7.32 -10.91 -4.02
C LEU A 48 7.00 -12.03 -5.02
N GLY A 49 6.63 -13.20 -4.52
CA GLY A 49 6.29 -14.35 -5.36
C GLY A 49 5.06 -14.16 -6.23
N LYS A 50 4.23 -13.16 -5.92
CA LYS A 50 3.02 -12.83 -6.69
C LYS A 50 3.27 -11.74 -7.73
N ILE A 51 4.46 -11.17 -7.77
CA ILE A 51 4.80 -10.07 -8.70
C ILE A 51 5.54 -10.62 -9.90
N GLU A 52 5.13 -10.21 -11.09
CA GLU A 52 5.74 -10.60 -12.35
C GLU A 52 6.20 -9.37 -13.13
N ASP A 53 7.15 -9.58 -14.04
CA ASP A 53 7.62 -8.50 -14.92
C ASP A 53 6.45 -7.92 -15.73
N GLY A 54 6.41 -6.61 -15.84
CA GLY A 54 5.36 -5.91 -16.55
C GLY A 54 4.14 -5.58 -15.72
N ASP A 55 4.08 -6.01 -14.47
CA ASP A 55 2.96 -5.69 -13.59
C ASP A 55 2.89 -4.19 -13.29
N LEU A 56 1.67 -3.70 -13.12
CA LEU A 56 1.39 -2.38 -12.57
C LEU A 56 1.00 -2.57 -11.11
N LEU A 57 1.83 -2.06 -10.20
CA LEU A 57 1.67 -2.28 -8.77
C LEU A 57 1.09 -1.06 -8.05
N PHE A 58 0.17 -1.31 -7.14
CA PHE A 58 -0.31 -0.34 -6.16
C PHE A 58 -0.05 -0.92 -4.78
N ILE A 59 1.01 -0.43 -4.12
CA ILE A 59 1.40 -0.92 -2.79
C ILE A 59 0.81 0.01 -1.75
N ILE A 60 -0.08 -0.49 -0.91
CA ILE A 60 -0.72 0.31 0.15
C ILE A 60 -0.02 0.04 1.47
N ASP A 61 0.46 1.11 2.10
CA ASP A 61 1.24 1.02 3.34
C ASP A 61 0.99 2.22 4.24
N SER A 62 1.36 2.09 5.49
CA SER A 62 1.38 3.19 6.45
C SER A 62 2.60 4.08 6.23
N THR A 63 2.47 5.37 6.56
CA THR A 63 3.58 6.32 6.50
C THR A 63 3.76 7.08 7.81
N TYR A 64 5.00 7.58 7.99
CA TYR A 64 5.44 8.34 9.17
C TYR A 64 6.13 9.62 8.69
N PHE A 65 5.46 10.37 7.81
CA PHE A 65 6.04 11.57 7.21
C PHE A 65 5.89 12.82 8.06
N GLY A 66 5.14 12.74 9.16
CA GLY A 66 4.82 13.91 9.96
C GLY A 66 3.66 14.74 9.41
N LEU A 67 2.89 14.17 8.50
CA LEU A 67 1.70 14.82 7.95
C LEU A 67 0.51 14.63 8.90
N SER A 68 -0.60 15.32 8.61
CA SER A 68 -1.83 15.09 9.37
C SER A 68 -2.28 13.63 9.22
N PRO A 69 -2.65 12.97 10.32
CA PRO A 69 -3.12 11.58 10.27
C PRO A 69 -4.26 11.38 9.28
N GLY A 70 -4.15 10.33 8.48
CA GLY A 70 -5.11 10.02 7.43
C GLY A 70 -4.82 10.66 6.08
N THR A 71 -3.78 11.48 5.98
CA THR A 71 -3.33 12.02 4.68
C THR A 71 -2.85 10.88 3.80
N VAL A 72 -3.32 10.87 2.56
CA VAL A 72 -2.93 9.86 1.57
C VAL A 72 -1.93 10.46 0.60
N THR A 73 -0.81 9.77 0.40
CA THR A 73 0.24 10.18 -0.53
C THR A 73 0.42 9.13 -1.62
N PHE A 74 0.82 9.57 -2.80
CA PHE A 74 1.01 8.70 -3.95
C PHE A 74 2.40 8.95 -4.53
N THR A 75 3.28 7.97 -4.40
CA THR A 75 4.67 8.10 -4.83
C THR A 75 5.01 7.04 -5.86
N PRO A 76 5.47 7.41 -7.06
CA PRO A 76 5.94 6.42 -8.03
C PRO A 76 7.04 5.55 -7.41
N ILE A 77 6.99 4.25 -7.68
CA ILE A 77 7.94 3.30 -7.08
C ILE A 77 9.39 3.70 -7.37
N GLY A 78 9.65 4.16 -8.60
CA GLY A 78 11.00 4.56 -9.01
C GLY A 78 11.53 5.82 -8.31
N GLU A 79 10.66 6.59 -7.66
CA GLU A 79 11.04 7.82 -6.98
C GLU A 79 11.27 7.63 -5.47
N VAL A 80 11.06 6.43 -4.95
CA VAL A 80 11.28 6.13 -3.54
C VAL A 80 12.78 6.09 -3.26
N THR A 81 13.25 6.98 -2.40
CA THR A 81 14.66 7.09 -2.04
C THR A 81 14.95 6.36 -0.73
N ARG A 82 16.25 6.14 -0.44
CA ARG A 82 16.67 5.55 0.83
C ARG A 82 16.23 6.39 2.05
N GLN A 83 16.17 7.71 1.88
CA GLN A 83 15.74 8.62 2.95
C GLN A 83 14.27 8.40 3.31
N HIS A 84 13.46 8.00 2.35
CA HIS A 84 12.05 7.72 2.57
C HIS A 84 11.80 6.36 3.23
N HIS A 85 12.75 5.43 3.17
CA HIS A 85 12.56 4.08 3.68
C HIS A 85 12.19 4.02 5.15
N GLN A 86 12.73 4.93 5.97
CA GLN A 86 12.43 4.97 7.40
C GLN A 86 11.05 5.55 7.70
N MET A 87 10.40 6.15 6.71
CA MET A 87 9.10 6.81 6.84
C MET A 87 7.93 5.93 6.40
N TYR A 88 8.23 4.73 5.91
CA TYR A 88 7.25 3.68 5.60
C TYR A 88 7.31 2.58 6.67
N SER A 89 6.38 1.64 6.60
CA SER A 89 6.48 0.45 7.45
C SER A 89 7.74 -0.33 7.13
N GLN A 90 8.15 -1.23 8.02
CA GLN A 90 9.36 -2.03 7.81
C GLN A 90 9.25 -2.97 6.61
N GLN A 91 8.05 -3.35 6.21
CA GLN A 91 7.82 -4.30 5.12
C GLN A 91 8.06 -3.68 3.75
N GLN A 92 7.68 -2.42 3.55
CA GLN A 92 7.78 -1.78 2.23
C GLN A 92 9.23 -1.64 1.74
N PRO A 93 10.19 -1.16 2.55
CA PRO A 93 11.58 -1.06 2.08
C PRO A 93 12.14 -2.42 1.66
N SER A 94 11.80 -3.48 2.37
CA SER A 94 12.24 -4.83 2.05
C SER A 94 11.69 -5.30 0.71
N LEU A 95 10.41 -5.03 0.42
CA LEU A 95 9.79 -5.39 -0.85
C LEU A 95 10.46 -4.67 -2.02
N ILE A 96 10.68 -3.35 -1.91
CA ILE A 96 11.34 -2.58 -2.96
C ILE A 96 12.76 -3.08 -3.20
N HIS A 97 13.50 -3.37 -2.12
CA HIS A 97 14.85 -3.91 -2.23
C HIS A 97 14.87 -5.25 -2.99
N LEU A 98 13.95 -6.15 -2.67
CA LEU A 98 13.88 -7.45 -3.32
C LEU A 98 13.48 -7.35 -4.79
N LEU A 99 12.58 -6.43 -5.14
CA LEU A 99 12.22 -6.19 -6.53
C LEU A 99 13.44 -5.80 -7.35
N LYS A 100 14.28 -4.90 -6.80
CA LYS A 100 15.54 -4.49 -7.45
C LYS A 100 16.53 -5.64 -7.53
N THR A 101 16.71 -6.38 -6.43
CA THR A 101 17.67 -7.49 -6.35
C THR A 101 17.34 -8.58 -7.35
N TYR A 102 16.09 -8.93 -7.52
CA TYR A 102 15.67 -9.96 -8.47
C TYR A 102 15.42 -9.43 -9.88
N GLY A 103 15.69 -8.14 -10.12
CA GLY A 103 15.58 -7.55 -11.44
C GLY A 103 14.17 -7.54 -12.01
N LYS A 104 13.16 -7.47 -11.16
CA LYS A 104 11.77 -7.42 -11.63
C LYS A 104 11.44 -6.04 -12.18
N GLU A 105 10.98 -6.02 -13.41
CA GLU A 105 10.60 -4.78 -14.10
C GLU A 105 9.13 -4.50 -13.88
N VAL A 106 8.85 -3.58 -12.98
CA VAL A 106 7.49 -3.18 -12.62
C VAL A 106 7.35 -1.68 -12.62
N GLU A 107 6.13 -1.22 -12.86
CA GLU A 107 5.75 0.18 -12.67
C GLU A 107 4.70 0.25 -11.59
N GLY A 108 4.47 1.42 -11.05
CA GLY A 108 3.40 1.61 -10.10
C GLY A 108 3.71 2.65 -9.05
N PHE A 109 2.94 2.55 -7.97
CA PHE A 109 2.92 3.58 -6.94
C PHE A 109 2.89 2.97 -5.56
N ILE A 110 3.49 3.68 -4.61
CA ILE A 110 3.27 3.43 -3.20
C ILE A 110 2.20 4.39 -2.74
N ILE A 111 1.12 3.84 -2.21
CA ILE A 111 0.01 4.59 -1.64
C ILE A 111 0.22 4.60 -0.14
N GLY A 112 0.64 5.75 0.37
CA GLY A 112 0.95 5.93 1.78
C GLY A 112 -0.22 6.54 2.53
N ILE A 113 -0.51 6.02 3.72
CA ILE A 113 -1.57 6.56 4.58
C ILE A 113 -0.92 6.94 5.90
N GLU A 114 -0.96 8.24 6.22
CA GLU A 114 -0.31 8.76 7.41
C GLU A 114 -0.98 8.26 8.68
N VAL A 115 -0.16 7.74 9.61
CA VAL A 115 -0.63 7.21 10.88
C VAL A 115 -0.76 8.29 11.94
N GLU A 116 -1.61 8.05 12.94
CA GLU A 116 -1.66 8.84 14.15
C GLU A 116 -0.88 8.15 15.26
N LYS A 117 -1.06 6.84 15.41
CA LYS A 117 -0.54 6.10 16.56
C LYS A 117 -0.18 4.67 16.19
N ILE A 118 1.01 4.26 16.59
CA ILE A 118 1.48 2.88 16.46
C ILE A 118 1.64 2.31 17.86
N ASP A 119 0.80 1.34 18.19
CA ASP A 119 0.92 0.58 19.44
C ASP A 119 0.27 -0.79 19.26
N PHE A 120 0.40 -1.63 20.27
CA PHE A 120 -0.19 -2.96 20.27
C PHE A 120 -1.71 -2.82 20.30
N SER A 121 -2.35 -2.98 19.15
CA SER A 121 -3.81 -2.88 19.03
C SER A 121 -4.26 -3.50 17.72
N LEU A 122 -5.38 -4.20 17.76
CA LEU A 122 -6.05 -4.70 16.55
C LEU A 122 -6.94 -3.63 15.91
N GLU A 123 -7.05 -2.47 16.53
CA GLU A 123 -7.90 -1.38 16.06
C GLU A 123 -7.08 -0.19 15.56
N LEU A 124 -7.64 0.51 14.59
CA LEU A 124 -7.11 1.80 14.16
C LEU A 124 -7.33 2.86 15.22
N SER A 125 -6.53 3.94 15.19
CA SER A 125 -6.74 5.12 16.02
C SER A 125 -8.10 5.75 15.72
N GLY A 126 -8.59 6.58 16.63
CA GLY A 126 -9.87 7.28 16.47
C GLY A 126 -9.88 8.14 15.20
N THR A 127 -8.79 8.83 14.91
CA THR A 127 -8.70 9.66 13.71
C THR A 127 -8.82 8.84 12.43
N LEU A 128 -8.11 7.72 12.33
CA LEU A 128 -8.19 6.87 11.15
C LEU A 128 -9.54 6.18 11.01
N LYS A 129 -10.17 5.80 12.13
CA LYS A 129 -11.55 5.28 12.10
C LYS A 129 -12.51 6.30 11.51
N THR A 130 -12.42 7.54 11.96
CA THR A 130 -13.32 8.62 11.50
C THR A 130 -13.12 8.91 10.03
N ARG A 131 -11.89 8.87 9.54
CA ARG A 131 -11.54 9.19 8.15
C ARG A 131 -11.54 7.98 7.22
N PHE A 132 -11.83 6.81 7.73
CA PHE A 132 -11.59 5.55 7.03
C PHE A 132 -12.26 5.48 5.65
N LEU A 133 -13.55 5.79 5.58
CA LEU A 133 -14.28 5.71 4.30
C LEU A 133 -13.78 6.75 3.30
N PHE A 134 -13.39 7.92 3.77
CA PHE A 134 -12.81 8.95 2.92
C PHE A 134 -11.46 8.49 2.35
N ILE A 135 -10.62 7.90 3.20
CA ILE A 135 -9.34 7.33 2.78
C ILE A 135 -9.56 6.26 1.70
N CYS A 136 -10.49 5.35 1.93
CA CYS A 136 -10.81 4.31 0.96
C CYS A 136 -11.21 4.87 -0.40
N GLU A 137 -12.02 5.93 -0.42
CA GLU A 137 -12.44 6.56 -1.66
C GLU A 137 -11.28 7.23 -2.40
N GLU A 138 -10.39 7.90 -1.68
CA GLU A 138 -9.20 8.50 -2.28
C GLU A 138 -8.31 7.42 -2.94
N VAL A 139 -8.07 6.35 -2.22
CA VAL A 139 -7.24 5.23 -2.71
C VAL A 139 -7.88 4.59 -3.94
N TYR A 140 -9.17 4.27 -3.87
CA TYR A 140 -9.87 3.64 -4.97
C TYR A 140 -9.86 4.50 -6.23
N ARG A 141 -10.15 5.78 -6.07
CA ARG A 141 -10.18 6.73 -7.20
C ARG A 141 -8.83 6.81 -7.88
N PHE A 142 -7.75 6.90 -7.10
CA PHE A 142 -6.40 6.94 -7.65
C PHE A 142 -6.07 5.67 -8.43
N ILE A 143 -6.34 4.50 -7.85
CA ILE A 143 -6.07 3.21 -8.50
C ILE A 143 -6.79 3.11 -9.84
N CYS A 144 -8.07 3.44 -9.87
CA CYS A 144 -8.87 3.37 -11.10
C CYS A 144 -8.37 4.33 -12.18
N GLN A 145 -8.04 5.57 -11.80
CA GLN A 145 -7.51 6.55 -12.73
C GLN A 145 -6.19 6.11 -13.35
N ARG A 146 -5.28 5.62 -12.53
CA ARG A 146 -3.94 5.22 -12.99
C ARG A 146 -3.97 3.94 -13.81
N ARG A 147 -4.83 3.01 -13.43
CA ARG A 147 -5.00 1.78 -14.20
C ARG A 147 -5.37 2.05 -15.65
N PHE A 148 -6.34 2.94 -15.87
CA PHE A 148 -6.79 3.26 -17.21
C PHE A 148 -5.75 4.04 -18.02
N HIS A 149 -4.93 4.85 -17.39
CA HIS A 149 -3.90 5.63 -18.05
C HIS A 149 -2.68 4.81 -18.45
N HIS A 150 -2.53 3.60 -17.90
CA HIS A 150 -1.43 2.68 -18.22
C HIS A 150 -1.85 1.55 -19.16
N ALA A 151 -3.11 1.46 -19.45
CA ALA A 151 -3.61 0.43 -20.36
C ALA A 151 -3.39 0.83 -21.87
#